data_60ec72c92fcc8ea897d5b5ca19dc24c6
#
_entry.id   60ec72c92fcc8ea897d5b5ca19dc24c6
#
_cell.length_a   1.000
_cell.length_b   1.000
_cell.length_c   1.000
_cell.angle_alpha   90.00
_cell.angle_beta   90.00
_cell.angle_gamma   90.00
#
_symmetry.space_group_name_H-M   'P 1'
#
loop_
_entity.id
_entity.type
_entity.pdbx_description
1 polymer ?
#
loop_
_entity_poly.entity_id
_entity_poly.type
_entity_poly.pdbx_seq_one_letter_code
_entity_poly.pdbx_strand_id
1 'polypeptide(L)'
;MIENTEKKERVLLVAVAGNTAANDIETVQESLAELAELVKTAGAETVGQVIQNREAVHAGTYIGKGKIDEVAELLAETGADGILTDDELSPAQMKNLEDALGCKVMDRTMLILDIFAKHASTKEGTIQVELAQLKYRATRLIGAGSADRKSVV
;
A
#
# COMPACT_ATOMS: atom_id res chain seq x y z
N MET A 1 25.78 -15.45 7.33
CA MET A 1 25.32 -14.87 7.65
C MET A 1 24.74 -13.71 7.16
N ILE A 2 24.92 -13.37 6.08
CA ILE A 2 24.39 -12.22 5.55
C ILE A 2 22.93 -12.16 5.52
N GLU A 3 22.34 -13.25 5.19
CA GLU A 3 20.90 -13.32 5.13
C GLU A 3 20.32 -12.99 6.46
N ASN A 4 21.05 -13.17 7.49
CA ASN A 4 20.54 -12.85 8.77
C ASN A 4 20.35 -11.42 9.01
N THR A 5 21.02 -10.60 8.24
CA THR A 5 20.94 -9.18 8.45
C THR A 5 19.76 -8.59 7.73
N GLU A 6 19.13 -9.35 6.86
CA GLU A 6 17.97 -8.81 6.18
C GLU A 6 16.81 -8.75 7.13
N LYS A 7 16.33 -7.55 7.35
CA LYS A 7 15.15 -7.37 8.18
C LYS A 7 13.91 -7.48 7.33
N LYS A 8 12.87 -8.03 7.91
CA LYS A 8 11.59 -8.03 7.23
C LYS A 8 11.12 -6.60 7.09
N GLU A 9 10.53 -6.31 5.97
CA GLU A 9 9.89 -5.01 5.77
C GLU A 9 8.70 -4.93 6.72
N ARG A 10 8.54 -3.78 7.37
CA ARG A 10 7.51 -3.59 8.38
C ARG A 10 6.51 -2.56 7.87
N VAL A 11 5.25 -2.90 7.87
CA VAL A 11 4.23 -2.04 7.26
C VAL A 11 3.05 -1.80 8.20
N LEU A 12 2.44 -0.62 8.04
CA LEU A 12 1.16 -0.30 8.66
C LEU A 12 0.07 -0.52 7.63
N LEU A 13 -0.99 -1.17 8.02
CA LEU A 13 -2.14 -1.34 7.14
C LEU A 13 -3.07 -0.14 7.32
N VAL A 14 -3.59 0.37 6.20
CA VAL A 14 -4.48 1.53 6.23
C VAL A 14 -5.72 1.23 5.42
N ALA A 15 -6.88 1.53 5.97
CA ALA A 15 -8.14 1.26 5.31
C ALA A 15 -9.18 2.32 5.64
N VAL A 16 -10.21 2.38 4.82
CA VAL A 16 -11.35 3.27 5.03
C VAL A 16 -12.61 2.43 5.19
N ALA A 17 -13.35 2.66 6.27
CA ALA A 17 -14.61 1.97 6.51
C ALA A 17 -15.74 2.98 6.37
N GLY A 18 -16.86 2.54 5.80
CA GLY A 18 -18.02 3.38 5.58
C GLY A 18 -19.26 2.83 6.25
N ASN A 19 -20.41 3.28 5.77
CA ASN A 19 -21.69 2.93 6.39
C ASN A 19 -22.48 1.85 5.67
N THR A 20 -21.96 1.33 4.55
CA THR A 20 -22.67 0.29 3.82
C THR A 20 -22.19 -1.08 4.30
N ALA A 21 -23.01 -2.11 4.09
CA ALA A 21 -22.65 -3.46 4.48
C ALA A 21 -21.37 -3.95 3.79
N ALA A 22 -21.09 -3.43 2.60
CA ALA A 22 -19.91 -3.84 1.84
C ALA A 22 -18.61 -3.28 2.40
N ASN A 23 -18.68 -2.18 3.16
CA ASN A 23 -17.46 -1.56 3.69
C ASN A 23 -17.62 -1.09 5.13
N ASP A 24 -18.50 -1.76 5.92
CA ASP A 24 -18.61 -1.40 7.34
C ASP A 24 -17.33 -1.83 8.08
N ILE A 25 -17.22 -1.40 9.33
CA ILE A 25 -16.01 -1.62 10.11
C ILE A 25 -15.70 -3.12 10.25
N GLU A 26 -16.70 -3.95 10.39
CA GLU A 26 -16.51 -5.39 10.54
C GLU A 26 -15.95 -6.01 9.28
N THR A 27 -16.53 -5.65 8.13
CA THR A 27 -16.07 -6.13 6.83
C THR A 27 -14.64 -5.67 6.56
N VAL A 28 -14.34 -4.41 6.89
CA VAL A 28 -13.00 -3.87 6.68
C VAL A 28 -11.99 -4.55 7.61
N GLN A 29 -12.38 -4.85 8.85
CA GLN A 29 -11.48 -5.57 9.75
C GLN A 29 -11.17 -6.97 9.24
N GLU A 30 -12.15 -7.66 8.66
CA GLU A 30 -11.92 -8.96 8.05
C GLU A 30 -10.98 -8.83 6.85
N SER A 31 -11.18 -7.80 6.05
CA SER A 31 -10.32 -7.55 4.90
C SER A 31 -8.89 -7.26 5.33
N LEU A 32 -8.71 -6.49 6.40
CA LEU A 32 -7.38 -6.20 6.93
C LEU A 32 -6.71 -7.44 7.51
N ALA A 33 -7.48 -8.34 8.13
CA ALA A 33 -6.92 -9.60 8.62
C ALA A 33 -6.39 -10.43 7.45
N GLU A 34 -7.14 -10.46 6.34
CA GLU A 34 -6.70 -11.14 5.14
C GLU A 34 -5.46 -10.47 4.55
N LEU A 35 -5.44 -9.14 4.54
CA LEU A 35 -4.30 -8.40 4.04
C LEU A 35 -3.05 -8.67 4.88
N ALA A 36 -3.20 -8.77 6.20
CA ALA A 36 -2.09 -9.10 7.08
C ALA A 36 -1.51 -10.47 6.76
N GLU A 37 -2.36 -11.43 6.41
CA GLU A 37 -1.87 -12.75 5.99
C GLU A 37 -1.12 -12.67 4.67
N LEU A 38 -1.57 -11.83 3.75
CA LEU A 38 -0.86 -11.63 2.50
C LEU A 38 0.51 -10.98 2.73
N VAL A 39 0.59 -10.05 3.67
CA VAL A 39 1.85 -9.42 4.06
C VAL A 39 2.82 -10.49 4.56
N LYS A 40 2.34 -11.39 5.41
CA LYS A 40 3.15 -12.46 5.94
C LYS A 40 3.64 -13.38 4.82
N THR A 41 2.75 -13.73 3.90
CA THR A 41 3.10 -14.55 2.74
C THR A 41 4.19 -13.89 1.89
N ALA A 42 4.15 -12.57 1.79
CA ALA A 42 5.16 -11.82 1.04
C ALA A 42 6.50 -11.71 1.78
N GLY A 43 6.56 -12.16 3.01
CA GLY A 43 7.79 -12.09 3.80
C GLY A 43 7.96 -10.78 4.57
N ALA A 44 6.88 -10.02 4.72
CA ALA A 44 6.91 -8.76 5.47
C ALA A 44 6.14 -8.91 6.78
N GLU A 45 6.14 -7.88 7.57
CA GLU A 45 5.53 -7.91 8.90
C GLU A 45 4.57 -6.74 9.06
N THR A 46 3.36 -7.01 9.56
CA THR A 46 2.40 -5.96 9.88
C THR A 46 2.65 -5.49 11.30
N VAL A 47 2.86 -4.20 11.48
CA VAL A 47 3.16 -3.65 12.82
C VAL A 47 2.04 -2.80 13.38
N GLY A 48 0.96 -2.65 12.67
CA GLY A 48 -0.21 -1.92 13.15
C GLY A 48 -1.20 -1.69 12.02
N GLN A 49 -2.33 -1.11 12.38
CA GLN A 49 -3.34 -0.79 11.37
C GLN A 49 -4.08 0.48 11.76
N VAL A 50 -4.54 1.20 10.76
CA VAL A 50 -5.30 2.43 10.94
C VAL A 50 -6.54 2.33 10.06
N ILE A 51 -7.71 2.56 10.63
CA ILE A 51 -8.96 2.56 9.88
C ILE A 51 -9.58 3.93 10.06
N GLN A 52 -9.90 4.57 8.94
CA GLN A 52 -10.63 5.83 8.98
C GLN A 52 -12.09 5.57 8.64
N ASN A 53 -12.99 6.08 9.46
CA ASN A 53 -14.43 6.00 9.18
C ASN A 53 -14.81 7.17 8.29
N ARG A 54 -15.21 6.87 7.05
CA ARG A 54 -15.67 7.86 6.09
C ARG A 54 -16.63 7.20 5.14
N GLU A 55 -17.58 7.96 4.61
CA GLU A 55 -18.51 7.41 3.63
C GLU A 55 -17.81 7.08 2.31
N ALA A 56 -16.76 7.83 1.98
CA ALA A 56 -16.02 7.62 0.75
C ALA A 56 -14.55 7.93 0.97
N VAL A 57 -13.68 7.32 0.16
CA VAL A 57 -12.25 7.59 0.24
C VAL A 57 -12.00 9.04 -0.20
N HIS A 58 -10.95 9.63 0.33
CA HIS A 58 -10.55 10.97 -0.06
C HIS A 58 -9.93 10.90 -1.46
N ALA A 59 -10.41 11.76 -2.36
CA ALA A 59 -9.99 11.68 -3.76
C ALA A 59 -8.49 11.93 -3.95
N GLY A 60 -7.91 12.82 -3.14
CA GLY A 60 -6.49 13.17 -3.29
C GLY A 60 -5.54 12.31 -2.51
N THR A 61 -5.94 11.86 -1.31
CA THR A 61 -5.01 11.17 -0.42
C THR A 61 -5.56 9.90 0.19
N TYR A 62 -6.70 9.40 -0.29
CA TYR A 62 -7.34 8.18 0.21
C TYR A 62 -7.90 8.34 1.63
N ILE A 63 -7.12 8.89 2.55
CA ILE A 63 -7.57 9.21 3.92
C ILE A 63 -7.49 10.70 4.12
N GLY A 64 -8.22 11.20 5.10
CA GLY A 64 -8.25 12.62 5.39
C GLY A 64 -7.00 13.11 6.09
N LYS A 65 -6.83 14.43 6.12
CA LYS A 65 -5.62 15.06 6.66
C LYS A 65 -5.34 14.69 8.11
N GLY A 66 -6.37 14.68 8.95
CA GLY A 66 -6.17 14.30 10.35
C GLY A 66 -5.68 12.87 10.50
N LYS A 67 -6.19 11.99 9.66
CA LYS A 67 -5.76 10.59 9.70
C LYS A 67 -4.34 10.43 9.16
N ILE A 68 -3.95 11.26 8.19
CA ILE A 68 -2.56 11.28 7.70
C ILE A 68 -1.62 11.62 8.85
N ASP A 69 -1.96 12.59 9.68
CA ASP A 69 -1.15 12.96 10.83
C ASP A 69 -1.03 11.81 11.81
N GLU A 70 -2.13 11.11 12.02
CA GLU A 70 -2.15 9.94 12.91
C GLU A 70 -1.26 8.82 12.37
N VAL A 71 -1.31 8.58 11.06
CA VAL A 71 -0.45 7.58 10.42
C VAL A 71 1.02 7.98 10.56
N ALA A 72 1.32 9.27 10.36
CA ALA A 72 2.69 9.75 10.49
C ALA A 72 3.23 9.51 11.91
N GLU A 73 2.41 9.77 12.93
CA GLU A 73 2.82 9.50 14.31
C GLU A 73 3.08 8.02 14.52
N LEU A 74 2.20 7.18 14.01
CA LEU A 74 2.33 5.74 14.20
C LEU A 74 3.55 5.20 13.44
N LEU A 75 3.86 5.76 12.28
CA LEU A 75 5.08 5.40 11.56
C LEU A 75 6.32 5.69 12.41
N ALA A 76 6.33 6.85 13.06
CA ALA A 76 7.45 7.22 13.93
C ALA A 76 7.54 6.30 15.14
N GLU A 77 6.41 5.97 15.74
CA GLU A 77 6.40 5.11 16.94
C GLU A 77 6.79 3.68 16.65
N THR A 78 6.34 3.14 15.53
CA THR A 78 6.59 1.73 15.21
C THR A 78 7.89 1.51 14.44
N GLY A 79 8.42 2.57 13.83
CA GLY A 79 9.58 2.42 12.96
C GLY A 79 9.24 1.68 11.68
N ALA A 80 7.96 1.69 11.26
CA ALA A 80 7.55 0.99 10.05
C ALA A 80 8.20 1.62 8.81
N ASP A 81 8.45 0.79 7.80
CA ASP A 81 9.09 1.22 6.57
C ASP A 81 8.13 1.89 5.60
N GLY A 82 6.84 1.61 5.74
CA GLY A 82 5.85 2.20 4.86
C GLY A 82 4.45 1.78 5.23
N ILE A 83 3.51 2.14 4.37
CA ILE A 83 2.11 1.78 4.56
C ILE A 83 1.62 0.93 3.41
N LEU A 84 0.57 0.17 3.68
CA LEU A 84 -0.07 -0.70 2.70
C LEU A 84 -1.57 -0.47 2.81
N THR A 85 -2.19 0.01 1.75
CA THR A 85 -3.63 0.28 1.78
C THR A 85 -4.43 -0.93 1.35
N ASP A 86 -5.59 -1.08 1.95
CA ASP A 86 -6.48 -2.20 1.65
C ASP A 86 -7.11 -2.04 0.27
N ASP A 87 -7.34 -0.82 -0.17
CA ASP A 87 -7.92 -0.54 -1.48
C ASP A 87 -6.84 -0.14 -2.47
N GLU A 88 -7.13 -0.31 -3.75
CA GLU A 88 -6.24 0.14 -4.80
C GLU A 88 -6.21 1.67 -4.82
N LEU A 89 -5.03 2.23 -4.97
CA LEU A 89 -4.85 3.68 -5.00
C LEU A 89 -4.70 4.18 -6.43
N SER A 90 -5.23 5.38 -6.68
CA SER A 90 -4.96 6.04 -7.94
C SER A 90 -3.51 6.53 -7.92
N PRO A 91 -2.92 6.84 -9.08
CA PRO A 91 -1.56 7.40 -9.11
C PRO A 91 -1.43 8.67 -8.28
N ALA A 92 -2.45 9.53 -8.31
CA ALA A 92 -2.43 10.77 -7.54
C ALA A 92 -2.48 10.49 -6.04
N GLN A 93 -3.33 9.56 -5.62
CA GLN A 93 -3.41 9.20 -4.20
C GLN A 93 -2.09 8.64 -3.70
N MET A 94 -1.46 7.77 -4.49
CA MET A 94 -0.19 7.16 -4.11
C MET A 94 0.89 8.21 -3.96
N LYS A 95 1.03 9.09 -4.94
CA LYS A 95 2.05 10.13 -4.87
C LYS A 95 1.80 11.09 -3.72
N ASN A 96 0.56 11.51 -3.54
CA ASN A 96 0.24 12.46 -2.48
C ASN A 96 0.50 11.86 -1.09
N LEU A 97 0.21 10.59 -0.91
CA LEU A 97 0.51 9.91 0.35
C LEU A 97 2.02 9.79 0.56
N GLU A 98 2.76 9.44 -0.48
CA GLU A 98 4.22 9.37 -0.38
C GLU A 98 4.81 10.72 0.01
N ASP A 99 4.33 11.78 -0.61
CA ASP A 99 4.81 13.12 -0.31
C ASP A 99 4.46 13.53 1.12
N ALA A 100 3.25 13.21 1.55
CA ALA A 100 2.77 13.61 2.87
C ALA A 100 3.44 12.83 3.99
N LEU A 101 3.71 11.55 3.78
CA LEU A 101 4.23 10.68 4.83
C LEU A 101 5.74 10.44 4.76
N GLY A 102 6.33 10.70 3.60
CA GLY A 102 7.76 10.49 3.43
C GLY A 102 8.18 9.04 3.55
N CYS A 103 7.31 8.12 3.19
CA CYS A 103 7.58 6.69 3.29
C CYS A 103 7.07 5.96 2.07
N LYS A 104 7.43 4.69 1.97
CA LYS A 104 6.96 3.82 0.90
C LYS A 104 5.45 3.61 1.03
N VAL A 105 4.74 3.70 -0.07
CA VAL A 105 3.30 3.47 -0.11
C VAL A 105 3.02 2.36 -1.12
N MET A 106 2.31 1.34 -0.68
CA MET A 106 1.88 0.24 -1.53
C MET A 106 0.39 0.06 -1.37
N ASP A 107 -0.23 -0.53 -2.36
CA ASP A 107 -1.63 -0.92 -2.22
C ASP A 107 -1.73 -2.45 -2.38
N ARG A 108 -2.93 -2.97 -2.13
CA ARG A 108 -3.18 -4.41 -2.14
C ARG A 108 -2.77 -5.04 -3.47
N THR A 109 -3.06 -4.40 -4.57
CA THR A 109 -2.74 -4.93 -5.89
C THR A 109 -1.23 -5.11 -6.08
N MET A 110 -0.44 -4.12 -5.64
CA MET A 110 1.01 -4.23 -5.73
C MET A 110 1.54 -5.41 -4.92
N LEU A 111 0.98 -5.61 -3.74
CA LEU A 111 1.41 -6.72 -2.88
C LEU A 111 1.09 -8.06 -3.53
N ILE A 112 -0.12 -8.20 -4.07
CA ILE A 112 -0.52 -9.44 -4.72
C ILE A 112 0.37 -9.75 -5.91
N LEU A 113 0.70 -8.73 -6.71
CA LEU A 113 1.60 -8.92 -7.83
C LEU A 113 3.00 -9.34 -7.39
N ASP A 114 3.48 -8.78 -6.27
CA ASP A 114 4.77 -9.19 -5.72
C ASP A 114 4.76 -10.65 -5.26
N ILE A 115 3.67 -11.09 -4.64
CA ILE A 115 3.54 -12.47 -4.22
C ILE A 115 3.54 -13.40 -5.43
N PHE A 116 2.78 -13.04 -6.48
CA PHE A 116 2.76 -13.84 -7.69
C PHE A 116 4.15 -13.93 -8.33
N ALA A 117 4.88 -12.83 -8.35
CA ALA A 117 6.21 -12.82 -8.93
C ALA A 117 7.14 -13.78 -8.21
N LYS A 118 7.05 -13.83 -6.89
CA LYS A 118 7.91 -14.71 -6.09
C LYS A 118 7.53 -16.17 -6.22
N HIS A 119 6.29 -16.46 -6.54
CA HIS A 119 5.79 -17.83 -6.61
C HIS A 119 5.60 -18.36 -8.03
N ALA A 120 5.98 -17.58 -9.05
CA ALA A 120 5.89 -18.05 -10.43
C ALA A 120 6.90 -19.18 -10.64
N SER A 121 6.41 -20.31 -11.10
CA SER A 121 7.24 -21.51 -11.22
C SER A 121 7.77 -21.75 -12.62
N THR A 122 7.26 -21.04 -13.63
CA THR A 122 7.73 -21.18 -15.00
C THR A 122 8.29 -19.87 -15.47
N LYS A 123 9.22 -19.95 -16.45
CA LYS A 123 9.79 -18.75 -16.99
C LYS A 123 8.71 -17.87 -17.64
N GLU A 124 7.79 -18.50 -18.36
CA GLU A 124 6.70 -17.77 -18.99
C GLU A 124 5.82 -17.09 -17.97
N GLY A 125 5.45 -17.81 -16.91
CA GLY A 125 4.64 -17.25 -15.83
C GLY A 125 5.34 -16.08 -15.14
N THR A 126 6.64 -16.22 -14.90
CA THR A 126 7.43 -15.16 -14.30
C THR A 126 7.43 -13.91 -15.18
N ILE A 127 7.62 -14.09 -16.47
CA ILE A 127 7.62 -12.97 -17.41
C ILE A 127 6.26 -12.28 -17.42
N GLN A 128 5.18 -13.05 -17.41
CA GLN A 128 3.85 -12.48 -17.41
C GLN A 128 3.54 -11.67 -16.17
N VAL A 129 3.95 -12.18 -15.02
CA VAL A 129 3.75 -11.45 -13.77
C VAL A 129 4.60 -10.19 -13.72
N GLU A 130 5.84 -10.27 -14.17
CA GLU A 130 6.70 -9.10 -14.23
C GLU A 130 6.13 -8.05 -15.16
N LEU A 131 5.55 -8.47 -16.28
CA LEU A 131 4.94 -7.54 -17.19
C LEU A 131 3.73 -6.84 -16.56
N ALA A 132 2.92 -7.59 -15.82
CA ALA A 132 1.78 -7.02 -15.12
C ALA A 132 2.24 -6.00 -14.07
N GLN A 133 3.33 -6.30 -13.36
CA GLN A 133 3.89 -5.37 -12.38
C GLN A 133 4.38 -4.10 -13.05
N LEU A 134 5.07 -4.26 -14.19
CA LEU A 134 5.57 -3.11 -14.92
C LEU A 134 4.43 -2.23 -15.43
N LYS A 135 3.38 -2.84 -15.95
CA LYS A 135 2.23 -2.08 -16.43
C LYS A 135 1.56 -1.32 -15.28
N TYR A 136 1.41 -1.96 -14.14
CA TYR A 136 0.78 -1.32 -13.00
C TYR A 136 1.62 -0.15 -12.50
N ARG A 137 2.92 -0.36 -12.35
CA ARG A 137 3.83 0.69 -11.89
C ARG A 137 3.97 1.80 -12.91
N ALA A 138 3.99 1.46 -14.20
CA ALA A 138 4.13 2.46 -15.24
C ALA A 138 2.97 3.44 -15.23
N THR A 139 1.76 2.96 -15.02
CA THR A 139 0.60 3.82 -14.92
C THR A 139 0.77 4.83 -13.80
N ARG A 140 1.29 4.40 -12.65
CA ARG A 140 1.48 5.26 -11.51
C ARG A 140 2.65 6.21 -11.69
N LEU A 141 3.71 5.72 -12.31
CA LEU A 141 4.86 6.57 -12.58
C LEU A 141 4.55 7.67 -13.58
N ILE A 142 3.74 7.37 -14.59
CA ILE A 142 3.34 8.37 -15.56
C ILE A 142 2.57 9.50 -14.86
N GLY A 143 1.65 9.15 -13.97
CA GLY A 143 0.93 10.14 -13.20
C GLY A 143 1.86 11.00 -12.35
N ALA A 144 2.77 10.35 -11.62
CA ALA A 144 3.73 11.03 -10.78
C ALA A 144 4.73 11.83 -11.63
N GLY A 145 5.21 11.22 -12.71
CA GLY A 145 6.15 11.87 -13.59
C GLY A 145 5.61 13.13 -14.24
N SER A 146 4.34 13.11 -14.58
CA SER A 146 3.69 14.28 -15.15
C SER A 146 3.65 15.42 -14.14
N ALA A 147 3.34 15.09 -12.89
CA ALA A 147 3.32 16.10 -11.84
C ALA A 147 4.73 16.64 -11.59
N ASP A 148 5.71 15.76 -11.56
CA ASP A 148 7.09 16.16 -11.32
C ASP A 148 7.60 17.04 -12.46
N ARG A 149 7.25 16.71 -13.68
CA ARG A 149 7.67 17.53 -14.81
C ARG A 149 7.09 18.93 -14.71
N LYS A 150 5.86 19.05 -14.27
CA LYS A 150 5.26 20.36 -14.08
C LYS A 150 5.98 21.16 -13.01
N SER A 151 6.43 20.50 -11.97
CA SER A 151 7.12 21.23 -10.92
C SER A 151 8.57 21.54 -11.29
N VAL A 152 9.17 20.77 -12.14
CA VAL A 152 10.55 21.01 -12.55
C VAL A 152 10.61 22.11 -13.60
N VAL A 153 9.63 22.16 -14.44
CA VAL A 153 9.58 23.15 -15.47
C VAL A 153 8.95 24.45 -14.96
#